data_6cb3c1f6c9c7d3c7dbcff93570b3d0b6
#
_entry.id   6cb3c1f6c9c7d3c7dbcff93570b3d0b6
#
_cell.length_a   1.000
_cell.length_b   1.000
_cell.length_c   1.000
_cell.angle_alpha   90.00
_cell.angle_beta   90.00
_cell.angle_gamma   90.00
#
_symmetry.space_group_name_H-M   'P 1'
#
loop_
_entity.id
_entity.type
_entity.pdbx_description
1 polymer ?
#
loop_
_entity_poly.entity_id
_entity_poly.type
_entity_poly.pdbx_seq_one_letter_code
_entity_poly.pdbx_strand_id
1 'polypeptide(L)'
;MKTILRMLAVGLVFACILAGTAIGQEKVVNVAAAADLSAAFKEVAADFEKQKGIEVKLSFGASGALTQQIENGAPFDLFFSADMGYPQQLIAEGHASSATFYRYAVGKLVLWALAGSPLDLDRLGMNALLDSSVQKIAIANPQHAPYGRAAEAALRHTGMYERVSAKLVIGENIAQAAQFVDSGNAQIGFVALAHAMAPEMKGKGKYWLVPADDYPAIDQGAVVLARSPHGKEAADFLEFIKTKQSSAILQRYGFTVPETR
;
A
#
# COMPACT_ATOMS: atom_id res chain seq x y z
N MET A 1 -28.88 67.27 17.08
CA MET A 1 -29.56 65.96 17.17
C MET A 1 -29.42 65.09 15.92
N LYS A 2 -29.33 65.61 14.71
CA LYS A 2 -29.20 64.80 13.47
C LYS A 2 -27.82 64.22 13.19
N THR A 3 -26.74 64.78 13.78
CA THR A 3 -25.36 64.39 13.56
C THR A 3 -24.92 63.20 14.44
N ILE A 4 -25.48 63.07 15.64
CA ILE A 4 -25.21 61.96 16.57
C ILE A 4 -25.87 60.66 16.11
N LEU A 5 -27.01 60.74 15.45
CA LEU A 5 -27.76 59.58 14.96
C LEU A 5 -27.10 58.89 13.73
N ARG A 6 -26.26 59.66 12.97
CA ARG A 6 -25.52 59.11 11.82
C ARG A 6 -24.22 58.39 12.23
N MET A 7 -23.58 58.73 13.35
CA MET A 7 -22.41 58.04 13.86
C MET A 7 -22.75 56.69 14.51
N LEU A 8 -23.93 56.53 15.09
CA LEU A 8 -24.40 55.23 15.64
C LEU A 8 -24.79 54.22 14.57
N ALA A 9 -25.25 54.64 13.39
CA ALA A 9 -25.60 53.75 12.29
C ALA A 9 -24.36 53.16 11.55
N VAL A 10 -23.24 53.92 11.52
CA VAL A 10 -21.97 53.45 10.90
C VAL A 10 -21.24 52.46 11.79
N GLY A 11 -21.35 52.56 13.13
CA GLY A 11 -20.76 51.65 14.07
C GLY A 11 -21.38 50.24 14.07
N LEU A 12 -22.69 50.16 13.75
CA LEU A 12 -23.40 48.87 13.77
C LEU A 12 -23.18 48.03 12.50
N VAL A 13 -22.82 48.63 11.36
CA VAL A 13 -22.53 47.94 10.10
C VAL A 13 -21.11 47.35 10.10
N PHE A 14 -20.17 47.89 10.88
CA PHE A 14 -18.81 47.34 10.94
C PHE A 14 -18.63 46.18 11.91
N ALA A 15 -19.60 45.93 12.81
CA ALA A 15 -19.56 44.83 13.76
C ALA A 15 -20.07 43.47 13.17
N CYS A 16 -20.74 43.51 12.01
CA CYS A 16 -21.31 42.27 11.38
C CYS A 16 -20.36 41.61 10.36
N ILE A 17 -19.18 42.15 10.07
CA ILE A 17 -18.28 41.61 9.04
C ILE A 17 -17.20 40.70 9.64
N LEU A 18 -17.15 40.56 10.96
CA LEU A 18 -16.23 39.63 11.65
C LEU A 18 -16.85 38.27 12.04
N ALA A 19 -18.00 37.92 11.45
CA ALA A 19 -18.37 36.51 11.39
C ALA A 19 -17.46 35.83 10.37
N GLY A 20 -16.18 35.66 10.76
CA GLY A 20 -15.23 34.85 10.02
C GLY A 20 -15.89 33.51 9.77
N THR A 21 -16.13 33.18 8.53
CA THR A 21 -16.35 31.82 8.11
C THR A 21 -15.15 31.03 8.66
N ALA A 22 -15.34 30.31 9.76
CA ALA A 22 -14.48 29.23 10.13
C ALA A 22 -14.56 28.27 8.92
N ILE A 23 -13.68 28.45 7.94
CA ILE A 23 -13.41 27.43 6.94
C ILE A 23 -12.93 26.28 7.79
N GLY A 24 -13.83 25.32 8.05
CA GLY A 24 -13.46 24.11 8.76
C GLY A 24 -12.29 23.55 7.99
N GLN A 25 -11.13 23.47 8.64
CA GLN A 25 -9.93 22.91 8.05
C GLN A 25 -10.33 21.51 7.57
N GLU A 26 -10.24 21.27 6.25
CA GLU A 26 -10.61 20.00 5.64
C GLU A 26 -9.76 18.92 6.33
N LYS A 27 -10.44 18.01 7.03
CA LYS A 27 -9.75 16.94 7.75
C LYS A 27 -9.33 15.91 6.71
N VAL A 28 -8.06 15.88 6.40
CA VAL A 28 -7.48 15.00 5.40
C VAL A 28 -6.24 14.30 5.96
N VAL A 29 -5.96 13.09 5.49
CA VAL A 29 -4.69 12.40 5.70
C VAL A 29 -4.16 11.89 4.36
N ASN A 30 -2.91 12.26 4.04
CA ASN A 30 -2.22 11.83 2.83
C ASN A 30 -1.38 10.59 3.16
N VAL A 31 -1.75 9.46 2.62
CA VAL A 31 -1.15 8.17 2.94
C VAL A 31 -0.32 7.67 1.77
N ALA A 32 0.98 7.48 2.01
CA ALA A 32 1.85 6.69 1.13
C ALA A 32 1.68 5.21 1.50
N ALA A 33 1.30 4.36 0.57
CA ALA A 33 1.03 2.95 0.84
C ALA A 33 1.68 2.02 -0.19
N ALA A 34 2.23 0.92 0.27
CA ALA A 34 2.75 -0.11 -0.62
C ALA A 34 1.65 -0.63 -1.56
N ALA A 35 2.02 -0.89 -2.81
CA ALA A 35 1.07 -1.16 -3.88
C ALA A 35 0.22 -2.43 -3.67
N ASP A 36 0.69 -3.38 -2.85
CA ASP A 36 -0.06 -4.58 -2.48
C ASP A 36 -1.32 -4.28 -1.62
N LEU A 37 -1.36 -3.09 -0.98
CA LEU A 37 -2.50 -2.62 -0.20
C LEU A 37 -3.62 -2.00 -1.05
N SER A 38 -3.40 -1.82 -2.36
CA SER A 38 -4.26 -0.97 -3.20
C SER A 38 -5.75 -1.34 -3.18
N ALA A 39 -6.10 -2.61 -3.10
CA ALA A 39 -7.50 -3.04 -3.00
C ALA A 39 -8.02 -2.95 -1.56
N ALA A 40 -7.30 -3.52 -0.58
CA ALA A 40 -7.72 -3.54 0.81
C ALA A 40 -7.84 -2.14 1.42
N PHE A 41 -6.90 -1.23 1.13
CA PHE A 41 -6.89 0.11 1.71
C PHE A 41 -7.97 1.04 1.15
N LYS A 42 -8.45 0.82 -0.06
CA LYS A 42 -9.64 1.54 -0.55
C LYS A 42 -10.86 1.26 0.32
N GLU A 43 -11.03 0.02 0.74
CA GLU A 43 -12.14 -0.37 1.63
C GLU A 43 -11.93 0.14 3.05
N VAL A 44 -10.71 -0.01 3.60
CA VAL A 44 -10.36 0.51 4.94
C VAL A 44 -10.53 2.02 5.00
N ALA A 45 -10.07 2.77 3.98
CA ALA A 45 -10.20 4.21 3.90
C ALA A 45 -11.68 4.64 3.86
N ALA A 46 -12.50 4.00 3.02
CA ALA A 46 -13.92 4.31 2.93
C ALA A 46 -14.66 4.08 4.28
N ASP A 47 -14.30 3.01 5.00
CA ASP A 47 -14.86 2.75 6.33
C ASP A 47 -14.40 3.78 7.37
N PHE A 48 -13.13 4.20 7.32
CA PHE A 48 -12.59 5.25 8.19
C PHE A 48 -13.24 6.61 7.91
N GLU A 49 -13.31 7.01 6.64
CA GLU A 49 -13.96 8.26 6.22
C GLU A 49 -15.40 8.33 6.70
N LYS A 50 -16.16 7.23 6.52
CA LYS A 50 -17.55 7.13 6.99
C LYS A 50 -17.68 7.29 8.50
N GLN A 51 -16.74 6.77 9.29
CA GLN A 51 -16.81 6.78 10.75
C GLN A 51 -16.24 8.06 11.37
N LYS A 52 -15.22 8.65 10.78
CA LYS A 52 -14.46 9.76 11.36
C LYS A 52 -14.67 11.09 10.65
N GLY A 53 -15.22 11.08 9.43
CA GLY A 53 -15.35 12.30 8.64
C GLY A 53 -14.00 12.92 8.26
N ILE A 54 -12.97 12.08 8.08
CA ILE A 54 -11.61 12.47 7.69
C ILE A 54 -11.35 11.81 6.32
N GLU A 55 -11.05 12.61 5.30
CA GLU A 55 -10.72 12.12 3.96
C GLU A 55 -9.36 11.41 3.97
N VAL A 56 -9.24 10.27 3.28
CA VAL A 56 -7.98 9.52 3.14
C VAL A 56 -7.51 9.56 1.69
N LYS A 57 -6.44 10.30 1.42
CA LYS A 57 -5.82 10.36 0.09
C LYS A 57 -4.72 9.30 -0.01
N LEU A 58 -4.98 8.24 -0.77
CA LEU A 58 -4.09 7.10 -0.94
C LEU A 58 -3.20 7.27 -2.17
N SER A 59 -1.88 7.16 -1.96
CA SER A 59 -0.88 7.10 -3.02
C SER A 59 -0.15 5.76 -2.95
N PHE A 60 -0.23 4.97 -4.03
CA PHE A 60 0.33 3.63 -4.06
C PHE A 60 1.63 3.56 -4.86
N GLY A 61 2.62 2.82 -4.35
CA GLY A 61 3.91 2.67 -5.01
C GLY A 61 4.77 1.54 -4.43
N ALA A 62 5.96 1.36 -4.99
CA ALA A 62 6.96 0.51 -4.36
C ALA A 62 7.46 1.15 -3.06
N SER A 63 7.61 0.36 -1.98
CA SER A 63 7.97 0.90 -0.66
C SER A 63 9.26 1.72 -0.68
N GLY A 64 10.31 1.25 -1.38
CA GLY A 64 11.57 1.99 -1.50
C GLY A 64 11.43 3.29 -2.29
N ALA A 65 10.62 3.33 -3.36
CA ALA A 65 10.37 4.55 -4.11
C ALA A 65 9.58 5.58 -3.28
N LEU A 66 8.60 5.13 -2.49
CA LEU A 66 7.85 6.00 -1.57
C LEU A 66 8.76 6.53 -0.45
N THR A 67 9.68 5.70 0.08
CA THR A 67 10.68 6.14 1.07
C THR A 67 11.53 7.28 0.51
N GLN A 68 12.06 7.13 -0.70
CA GLN A 68 12.83 8.20 -1.36
C GLN A 68 12.02 9.48 -1.56
N GLN A 69 10.73 9.37 -1.90
CA GLN A 69 9.85 10.54 -2.00
C GLN A 69 9.67 11.24 -0.65
N ILE A 70 9.51 10.47 0.44
CA ILE A 70 9.37 11.01 1.80
C ILE A 70 10.66 11.72 2.23
N GLU A 71 11.83 11.12 2.00
CA GLU A 71 13.14 11.73 2.25
C GLU A 71 13.31 13.04 1.49
N ASN A 72 12.81 13.11 0.26
CA ASN A 72 12.81 14.30 -0.58
C ASN A 72 11.68 15.30 -0.26
N GLY A 73 10.93 15.08 0.83
CA GLY A 73 9.94 16.04 1.33
C GLY A 73 8.55 15.94 0.70
N ALA A 74 8.19 14.80 0.08
CA ALA A 74 6.83 14.60 -0.38
C ALA A 74 5.82 14.76 0.77
N PRO A 75 4.67 15.43 0.54
CA PRO A 75 3.74 15.85 1.59
C PRO A 75 2.81 14.71 2.03
N PHE A 76 3.40 13.61 2.48
CA PHE A 76 2.66 12.53 3.11
C PHE A 76 2.60 12.71 4.62
N ASP A 77 1.57 12.16 5.23
CA ASP A 77 1.31 12.19 6.66
C ASP A 77 1.60 10.85 7.33
N LEU A 78 1.38 9.75 6.59
CA LEU A 78 1.49 8.40 7.08
C LEU A 78 2.06 7.48 6.00
N PHE A 79 2.93 6.56 6.37
CA PHE A 79 3.55 5.61 5.46
C PHE A 79 3.27 4.17 5.87
N PHE A 80 2.76 3.37 4.93
CA PHE A 80 2.58 1.92 5.03
C PHE A 80 3.49 1.22 4.04
N SER A 81 4.47 0.52 4.55
CA SER A 81 5.49 -0.20 3.77
C SER A 81 5.22 -1.70 3.78
N ALA A 82 5.47 -2.36 2.65
CA ALA A 82 5.51 -3.82 2.57
C ALA A 82 6.82 -4.42 3.12
N ASP A 83 7.56 -3.67 3.92
CA ASP A 83 8.83 -4.03 4.53
C ASP A 83 9.02 -3.19 5.79
N MET A 84 9.48 -3.78 6.89
CA MET A 84 9.70 -3.06 8.15
C MET A 84 10.96 -2.18 8.11
N GLY A 85 11.92 -2.49 7.28
CA GLY A 85 13.20 -1.79 7.20
C GLY A 85 13.05 -0.33 6.75
N TYR A 86 12.18 -0.04 5.78
CA TYR A 86 11.95 1.33 5.30
C TYR A 86 11.36 2.26 6.37
N PRO A 87 10.30 1.88 7.12
CA PRO A 87 9.85 2.67 8.26
C PRO A 87 10.95 2.89 9.31
N GLN A 88 11.76 1.86 9.60
CA GLN A 88 12.88 1.97 10.54
C GLN A 88 13.97 2.91 10.05
N GLN A 89 14.26 2.91 8.73
CA GLN A 89 15.17 3.87 8.10
C GLN A 89 14.67 5.30 8.30
N LEU A 90 13.41 5.57 7.96
CA LEU A 90 12.81 6.91 8.14
C LEU A 90 12.83 7.37 9.60
N ILE A 91 12.67 6.46 10.57
CA ILE A 91 12.80 6.77 11.99
C ILE A 91 14.26 7.16 12.32
N ALA A 92 15.22 6.36 11.88
CA ALA A 92 16.65 6.61 12.15
C ALA A 92 17.13 7.95 11.57
N GLU A 93 16.56 8.35 10.43
CA GLU A 93 16.87 9.61 9.74
C GLU A 93 16.05 10.80 10.25
N GLY A 94 15.13 10.60 11.22
CA GLY A 94 14.31 11.65 11.80
C GLY A 94 13.11 12.09 10.94
N HIS A 95 12.77 11.32 9.91
CA HIS A 95 11.62 11.58 9.05
C HIS A 95 10.30 11.01 9.61
N ALA A 96 10.35 10.10 10.59
CA ALA A 96 9.17 9.46 11.17
C ALA A 96 9.29 9.31 12.69
N SER A 97 8.15 9.16 13.37
CA SER A 97 8.08 8.98 14.83
C SER A 97 8.19 7.51 15.23
N SER A 98 9.22 7.17 15.99
CA SER A 98 9.40 5.82 16.54
C SER A 98 8.23 5.36 17.44
N ALA A 99 7.55 6.29 18.10
CA ALA A 99 6.39 5.99 18.95
C ALA A 99 5.17 5.46 18.17
N THR A 100 5.14 5.68 16.84
CA THR A 100 4.04 5.25 15.98
C THR A 100 4.37 4.03 15.13
N PHE A 101 5.59 3.48 15.27
CA PHE A 101 5.98 2.29 14.52
C PHE A 101 5.09 1.10 14.84
N TYR A 102 4.47 0.54 13.81
CA TYR A 102 3.52 -0.57 13.97
C TYR A 102 3.67 -1.60 12.85
N ARG A 103 3.88 -2.87 13.23
CA ARG A 103 3.82 -4.02 12.32
C ARG A 103 2.37 -4.41 12.12
N TYR A 104 1.79 -4.10 10.95
CA TYR A 104 0.36 -4.25 10.73
C TYR A 104 -0.05 -5.53 10.01
N ALA A 105 0.84 -6.13 9.20
CA ALA A 105 0.52 -7.32 8.42
C ALA A 105 1.77 -8.11 8.02
N VAL A 106 1.53 -9.33 7.53
CA VAL A 106 2.50 -10.13 6.77
C VAL A 106 1.89 -10.44 5.41
N GLY A 107 2.58 -10.06 4.34
CA GLY A 107 2.19 -10.33 2.97
C GLY A 107 2.54 -11.75 2.52
N LYS A 108 1.88 -12.23 1.46
CA LYS A 108 2.16 -13.54 0.86
C LYS A 108 2.41 -13.39 -0.64
N LEU A 109 3.42 -14.12 -1.12
CA LEU A 109 3.80 -14.18 -2.53
C LEU A 109 3.11 -15.34 -3.22
N VAL A 110 2.59 -15.10 -4.42
CA VAL A 110 1.98 -16.14 -5.26
C VAL A 110 2.54 -16.09 -6.68
N LEU A 111 2.57 -17.24 -7.36
CA LEU A 111 2.56 -17.28 -8.82
C LEU A 111 1.12 -17.15 -9.30
N TRP A 112 0.88 -16.23 -10.23
CA TRP A 112 -0.44 -15.96 -10.80
C TRP A 112 -0.40 -16.01 -12.31
N ALA A 113 -1.40 -16.65 -12.92
CA ALA A 113 -1.60 -16.71 -14.36
C ALA A 113 -3.08 -16.53 -14.69
N LEU A 114 -3.40 -16.09 -15.91
CA LEU A 114 -4.78 -15.98 -16.38
C LEU A 114 -5.52 -17.32 -16.28
N ALA A 115 -6.83 -17.30 -16.05
CA ALA A 115 -7.65 -18.50 -15.93
C ALA A 115 -7.59 -19.39 -17.18
N GLY A 116 -7.52 -18.77 -18.38
CA GLY A 116 -7.37 -19.47 -19.65
C GLY A 116 -5.96 -19.97 -19.97
N SER A 117 -4.99 -19.75 -19.08
CA SER A 117 -3.62 -20.26 -19.24
C SER A 117 -3.60 -21.80 -19.18
N PRO A 118 -2.84 -22.48 -20.07
CA PRO A 118 -2.68 -23.94 -20.03
C PRO A 118 -1.87 -24.44 -18.83
N LEU A 119 -1.24 -23.54 -18.07
CA LEU A 119 -0.38 -23.90 -16.94
C LEU A 119 -1.21 -24.52 -15.81
N ASP A 120 -0.84 -25.73 -15.37
CA ASP A 120 -1.37 -26.35 -14.16
C ASP A 120 -0.49 -25.93 -12.97
N LEU A 121 -0.85 -24.80 -12.33
CA LEU A 121 -0.04 -24.23 -11.26
C LEU A 121 0.00 -25.13 -10.02
N ASP A 122 -1.08 -25.84 -9.71
CA ASP A 122 -1.15 -26.71 -8.54
C ASP A 122 -0.19 -27.90 -8.67
N ARG A 123 -0.08 -28.46 -9.87
CA ARG A 123 0.82 -29.58 -10.16
C ARG A 123 2.26 -29.16 -10.37
N LEU A 124 2.48 -28.00 -11.02
CA LEU A 124 3.80 -27.58 -11.45
C LEU A 124 4.52 -26.72 -10.40
N GLY A 125 3.77 -25.95 -9.60
CA GLY A 125 4.36 -24.99 -8.66
C GLY A 125 5.35 -24.07 -9.38
N MET A 126 6.55 -23.91 -8.81
CA MET A 126 7.63 -23.11 -9.37
C MET A 126 8.08 -23.61 -10.77
N ASN A 127 7.94 -24.91 -11.06
CA ASN A 127 8.30 -25.45 -12.37
C ASN A 127 7.43 -24.92 -13.52
N ALA A 128 6.27 -24.33 -13.24
CA ALA A 128 5.46 -23.64 -14.26
C ALA A 128 6.24 -22.58 -15.02
N LEU A 129 7.25 -21.95 -14.39
CA LEU A 129 8.11 -20.93 -15.00
C LEU A 129 8.98 -21.49 -16.16
N LEU A 130 9.18 -22.80 -16.17
CA LEU A 130 10.00 -23.49 -17.19
C LEU A 130 9.17 -24.01 -18.36
N ASP A 131 7.84 -23.92 -18.27
CA ASP A 131 6.97 -24.38 -19.35
C ASP A 131 7.30 -23.63 -20.66
N SER A 132 7.23 -24.33 -21.77
CA SER A 132 7.59 -23.78 -23.09
C SER A 132 6.66 -22.65 -23.52
N SER A 133 5.44 -22.58 -22.99
CA SER A 133 4.49 -21.49 -23.25
C SER A 133 4.85 -20.20 -22.49
N VAL A 134 5.73 -20.27 -21.49
CA VAL A 134 6.15 -19.12 -20.68
C VAL A 134 7.36 -18.46 -21.32
N GLN A 135 7.14 -17.31 -21.96
CA GLN A 135 8.17 -16.47 -22.57
C GLN A 135 8.52 -15.26 -21.69
N LYS A 136 7.56 -14.78 -20.89
CA LYS A 136 7.73 -13.64 -20.01
C LYS A 136 7.14 -13.93 -18.62
N ILE A 137 7.91 -13.58 -17.59
CA ILE A 137 7.59 -13.76 -16.18
C ILE A 137 7.62 -12.38 -15.53
N ALA A 138 6.49 -11.90 -15.03
CA ALA A 138 6.42 -10.60 -14.39
C ALA A 138 6.91 -10.69 -12.93
N ILE A 139 7.78 -9.74 -12.53
CA ILE A 139 8.14 -9.50 -11.13
C ILE A 139 8.15 -8.00 -10.86
N ALA A 140 7.96 -7.60 -9.60
CA ALA A 140 8.24 -6.22 -9.19
C ALA A 140 9.75 -5.96 -9.16
N ASN A 141 10.17 -4.70 -9.28
CA ASN A 141 11.58 -4.32 -9.25
C ASN A 141 12.22 -4.66 -7.89
N PRO A 142 13.18 -5.60 -7.81
CA PRO A 142 13.80 -6.00 -6.55
C PRO A 142 14.59 -4.88 -5.85
N GLN A 143 15.00 -3.85 -6.59
CA GLN A 143 15.74 -2.72 -6.01
C GLN A 143 14.87 -1.86 -5.08
N HIS A 144 13.55 -1.77 -5.34
CA HIS A 144 12.66 -0.85 -4.66
C HIS A 144 11.42 -1.51 -4.05
N ALA A 145 11.05 -2.72 -4.52
CA ALA A 145 9.83 -3.40 -4.11
C ALA A 145 10.15 -4.65 -3.25
N PRO A 146 9.62 -4.72 -2.01
CA PRO A 146 9.80 -5.88 -1.14
C PRO A 146 9.35 -7.20 -1.77
N TYR A 147 8.23 -7.20 -2.47
CA TYR A 147 7.75 -8.38 -3.22
C TYR A 147 8.66 -8.77 -4.37
N GLY A 148 9.36 -7.82 -4.98
CA GLY A 148 10.38 -8.09 -5.98
C GLY A 148 11.58 -8.81 -5.38
N ARG A 149 12.06 -8.35 -4.21
CA ARG A 149 13.11 -9.03 -3.44
C ARG A 149 12.68 -10.44 -3.02
N ALA A 150 11.43 -10.60 -2.58
CA ALA A 150 10.89 -11.91 -2.22
C ALA A 150 10.82 -12.85 -3.43
N ALA A 151 10.39 -12.37 -4.59
CA ALA A 151 10.36 -13.15 -5.83
C ALA A 151 11.78 -13.57 -6.26
N GLU A 152 12.74 -12.66 -6.25
CA GLU A 152 14.13 -12.96 -6.56
C GLU A 152 14.72 -13.97 -5.57
N ALA A 153 14.46 -13.81 -4.28
CA ALA A 153 14.90 -14.73 -3.25
C ALA A 153 14.33 -16.14 -3.47
N ALA A 154 13.04 -16.27 -3.75
CA ALA A 154 12.39 -17.55 -4.05
C ALA A 154 12.97 -18.21 -5.30
N LEU A 155 13.23 -17.45 -6.35
CA LEU A 155 13.89 -17.95 -7.57
C LEU A 155 15.31 -18.44 -7.30
N ARG A 156 16.08 -17.74 -6.47
CA ARG A 156 17.44 -18.13 -6.09
C ARG A 156 17.45 -19.34 -5.17
N HIS A 157 16.58 -19.36 -4.17
CA HIS A 157 16.46 -20.48 -3.22
C HIS A 157 16.13 -21.79 -3.94
N THR A 158 15.23 -21.75 -4.91
CA THR A 158 14.81 -22.92 -5.70
C THR A 158 15.74 -23.24 -6.89
N GLY A 159 16.84 -22.49 -7.09
CA GLY A 159 17.76 -22.66 -8.21
C GLY A 159 17.18 -22.31 -9.59
N MET A 160 16.06 -21.59 -9.61
CA MET A 160 15.36 -21.22 -10.87
C MET A 160 15.90 -19.94 -11.50
N TYR A 161 16.55 -19.06 -10.72
CA TYR A 161 16.90 -17.71 -11.18
C TYR A 161 17.66 -17.70 -12.49
N GLU A 162 18.75 -18.44 -12.60
CA GLU A 162 19.60 -18.49 -13.80
C GLU A 162 18.86 -19.05 -15.03
N ARG A 163 17.88 -19.93 -14.79
CA ARG A 163 17.10 -20.59 -15.84
C ARG A 163 16.02 -19.68 -16.43
N VAL A 164 15.57 -18.68 -15.67
CA VAL A 164 14.44 -17.82 -16.06
C VAL A 164 14.78 -16.34 -16.12
N SER A 165 15.97 -15.94 -15.72
CA SER A 165 16.39 -14.53 -15.65
C SER A 165 16.18 -13.78 -16.97
N ALA A 166 16.45 -14.40 -18.11
CA ALA A 166 16.23 -13.82 -19.43
C ALA A 166 14.74 -13.63 -19.80
N LYS A 167 13.81 -14.26 -19.07
CA LYS A 167 12.35 -14.12 -19.26
C LYS A 167 11.73 -13.07 -18.34
N LEU A 168 12.49 -12.54 -17.36
CA LEU A 168 11.94 -11.62 -16.37
C LEU A 168 11.58 -10.28 -17.01
N VAL A 169 10.35 -9.83 -16.77
CA VAL A 169 9.88 -8.47 -17.06
C VAL A 169 9.63 -7.76 -15.75
N ILE A 170 10.27 -6.61 -15.58
CA ILE A 170 10.33 -5.89 -14.32
C ILE A 170 9.26 -4.81 -14.30
N GLY A 171 8.30 -4.93 -13.39
CA GLY A 171 7.35 -3.87 -13.06
C GLY A 171 7.94 -2.95 -11.99
N GLU A 172 7.56 -1.69 -12.01
CA GLU A 172 8.00 -0.70 -11.01
C GLU A 172 7.62 -1.12 -9.58
N ASN A 173 6.44 -1.72 -9.44
CA ASN A 173 5.90 -2.24 -8.17
C ASN A 173 5.09 -3.52 -8.40
N ILE A 174 4.56 -4.10 -7.33
CA ILE A 174 3.85 -5.38 -7.40
C ILE A 174 2.49 -5.29 -8.11
N ALA A 175 1.84 -4.12 -8.12
CA ALA A 175 0.60 -3.92 -8.88
C ALA A 175 0.87 -3.90 -10.38
N GLN A 176 1.99 -3.30 -10.83
CA GLN A 176 2.37 -3.33 -12.25
C GLN A 176 2.77 -4.73 -12.69
N ALA A 177 3.44 -5.51 -11.82
CA ALA A 177 3.71 -6.93 -12.13
C ALA A 177 2.40 -7.71 -12.32
N ALA A 178 1.40 -7.51 -11.47
CA ALA A 178 0.07 -8.10 -11.63
C ALA A 178 -0.60 -7.64 -12.94
N GLN A 179 -0.48 -6.36 -13.28
CA GLN A 179 -1.03 -5.79 -14.51
C GLN A 179 -0.40 -6.39 -15.78
N PHE A 180 0.91 -6.68 -15.78
CA PHE A 180 1.56 -7.34 -16.92
C PHE A 180 0.96 -8.72 -17.21
N VAL A 181 0.56 -9.45 -16.18
CA VAL A 181 -0.10 -10.75 -16.37
C VAL A 181 -1.58 -10.57 -16.76
N ASP A 182 -2.32 -9.68 -16.09
CA ASP A 182 -3.74 -9.40 -16.37
C ASP A 182 -3.96 -8.94 -17.82
N SER A 183 -3.02 -8.15 -18.37
CA SER A 183 -3.05 -7.67 -19.75
C SER A 183 -2.50 -8.66 -20.79
N GLY A 184 -1.98 -9.83 -20.36
CA GLY A 184 -1.35 -10.81 -21.24
C GLY A 184 0.08 -10.45 -21.71
N ASN A 185 0.66 -9.35 -21.18
CA ASN A 185 2.05 -8.96 -21.50
C ASN A 185 3.08 -9.90 -20.85
N ALA A 186 2.69 -10.68 -19.85
CA ALA A 186 3.43 -11.81 -19.30
C ALA A 186 2.49 -13.00 -19.14
N GLN A 187 2.97 -14.23 -19.33
CA GLN A 187 2.15 -15.43 -19.20
C GLN A 187 1.90 -15.82 -17.75
N ILE A 188 2.82 -15.44 -16.85
CA ILE A 188 2.79 -15.72 -15.43
C ILE A 188 3.57 -14.63 -14.70
N GLY A 189 3.30 -14.42 -13.42
CA GLY A 189 4.07 -13.47 -12.63
C GLY A 189 4.03 -13.78 -11.14
N PHE A 190 5.02 -13.27 -10.42
CA PHE A 190 4.99 -13.20 -8.98
C PHE A 190 4.18 -11.96 -8.58
N VAL A 191 3.09 -12.17 -7.86
CA VAL A 191 2.19 -11.12 -7.40
C VAL A 191 1.91 -11.25 -5.90
N ALA A 192 1.38 -10.21 -5.28
CA ALA A 192 0.87 -10.32 -3.92
C ALA A 192 -0.43 -11.13 -3.92
N LEU A 193 -0.61 -12.01 -2.92
CA LEU A 193 -1.88 -12.70 -2.74
C LEU A 193 -3.05 -11.71 -2.66
N ALA A 194 -2.82 -10.53 -2.07
CA ALA A 194 -3.82 -9.47 -1.97
C ALA A 194 -4.37 -9.01 -3.33
N HIS A 195 -3.52 -8.95 -4.36
CA HIS A 195 -3.98 -8.67 -5.73
C HIS A 195 -4.79 -9.84 -6.30
N ALA A 196 -4.29 -11.08 -6.14
CA ALA A 196 -5.01 -12.26 -6.65
C ALA A 196 -6.40 -12.44 -6.01
N MET A 197 -6.58 -11.98 -4.75
CA MET A 197 -7.85 -12.01 -4.01
C MET A 197 -8.71 -10.77 -4.20
N ALA A 198 -8.20 -9.73 -4.86
CA ALA A 198 -8.95 -8.50 -5.09
C ALA A 198 -10.22 -8.78 -5.93
N PRO A 199 -11.37 -8.12 -5.61
CA PRO A 199 -12.63 -8.35 -6.32
C PRO A 199 -12.51 -8.22 -7.84
N GLU A 200 -11.74 -7.26 -8.33
CA GLU A 200 -11.48 -7.02 -9.75
C GLU A 200 -10.65 -8.11 -10.43
N MET A 201 -9.93 -8.93 -9.65
CA MET A 201 -9.12 -10.07 -10.14
C MET A 201 -9.83 -11.41 -9.99
N LYS A 202 -10.94 -11.43 -9.25
CA LYS A 202 -11.71 -12.66 -8.98
C LYS A 202 -12.22 -13.29 -10.27
N GLY A 203 -11.85 -14.55 -10.50
CA GLY A 203 -12.23 -15.32 -11.71
C GLY A 203 -11.38 -15.03 -12.95
N LYS A 204 -10.52 -14.01 -12.95
CA LYS A 204 -9.64 -13.71 -14.09
C LYS A 204 -8.42 -14.63 -14.16
N GLY A 205 -7.99 -15.17 -13.04
CA GLY A 205 -6.78 -15.97 -12.97
C GLY A 205 -6.83 -17.06 -11.91
N LYS A 206 -5.75 -17.80 -11.87
CA LYS A 206 -5.45 -18.84 -10.88
C LYS A 206 -4.09 -18.55 -10.27
N TYR A 207 -3.90 -18.95 -9.02
CA TYR A 207 -2.65 -18.74 -8.32
C TYR A 207 -2.18 -19.98 -7.57
N TRP A 208 -0.89 -20.02 -7.34
CA TRP A 208 -0.23 -21.00 -6.47
C TRP A 208 0.58 -20.22 -5.42
N LEU A 209 0.40 -20.58 -4.14
CA LEU A 209 1.15 -19.97 -3.04
C LEU A 209 2.61 -20.40 -3.11
N VAL A 210 3.51 -19.45 -3.20
CA VAL A 210 4.95 -19.72 -3.06
C VAL A 210 5.21 -20.13 -1.60
N PRO A 211 5.89 -21.27 -1.34
CA PRO A 211 6.19 -21.69 0.02
C PRO A 211 6.88 -20.59 0.83
N ALA A 212 6.45 -20.42 2.07
CA ALA A 212 6.98 -19.34 2.93
C ALA A 212 8.48 -19.50 3.24
N ASP A 213 9.00 -20.71 3.17
CA ASP A 213 10.40 -21.03 3.39
C ASP A 213 11.31 -20.66 2.19
N ASP A 214 10.73 -20.36 1.02
CA ASP A 214 11.48 -20.03 -0.18
C ASP A 214 11.90 -18.56 -0.24
N TYR A 215 11.34 -17.69 0.63
CA TYR A 215 11.65 -16.25 0.64
C TYR A 215 11.56 -15.66 2.05
N PRO A 216 12.28 -14.55 2.33
CA PRO A 216 12.16 -13.85 3.61
C PRO A 216 10.72 -13.38 3.86
N ALA A 217 10.23 -13.48 5.09
CA ALA A 217 8.90 -13.02 5.46
C ALA A 217 8.68 -11.55 5.02
N ILE A 218 7.54 -11.29 4.41
CA ILE A 218 7.14 -9.95 3.95
C ILE A 218 6.41 -9.25 5.12
N ASP A 219 7.17 -8.95 6.18
CA ASP A 219 6.69 -8.23 7.35
C ASP A 219 6.48 -6.75 7.01
N GLN A 220 5.28 -6.25 7.22
CA GLN A 220 4.87 -4.93 6.79
C GLN A 220 4.76 -3.97 7.97
N GLY A 221 5.31 -2.77 7.82
CA GLY A 221 5.38 -1.76 8.87
C GLY A 221 4.78 -0.41 8.47
N ALA A 222 4.26 0.33 9.45
CA ALA A 222 3.73 1.66 9.28
C ALA A 222 4.33 2.66 10.27
N VAL A 223 4.39 3.93 9.88
CA VAL A 223 4.82 5.06 10.74
C VAL A 223 4.09 6.34 10.35
N VAL A 224 3.82 7.19 11.34
CA VAL A 224 3.42 8.58 11.13
C VAL A 224 4.68 9.42 10.86
N LEU A 225 4.61 10.27 9.84
CA LEU A 225 5.74 11.09 9.41
C LEU A 225 5.89 12.34 10.30
N ALA A 226 7.14 12.67 10.63
CA ALA A 226 7.44 13.72 11.61
C ALA A 226 7.06 15.14 11.15
N ARG A 227 7.03 15.38 9.83
CA ARG A 227 6.68 16.69 9.25
C ARG A 227 5.21 16.84 8.88
N SER A 228 4.37 15.85 9.24
CA SER A 228 2.94 15.86 8.93
C SER A 228 2.23 17.04 9.58
N PRO A 229 1.54 17.89 8.79
CA PRO A 229 0.64 18.90 9.33
C PRO A 229 -0.67 18.30 9.85
N HIS A 230 -0.96 17.02 9.52
CA HIS A 230 -2.15 16.28 9.90
C HIS A 230 -1.82 15.08 10.83
N GLY A 231 -0.83 15.28 11.74
CA GLY A 231 -0.32 14.21 12.61
C GLY A 231 -1.38 13.54 13.47
N LYS A 232 -2.42 14.29 13.87
CA LYS A 232 -3.55 13.74 14.63
C LYS A 232 -4.41 12.81 13.75
N GLU A 233 -4.79 13.25 12.57
CA GLU A 233 -5.57 12.48 11.60
C GLU A 233 -4.82 11.23 11.15
N ALA A 234 -3.49 11.35 10.95
CA ALA A 234 -2.61 10.23 10.65
C ALA A 234 -2.56 9.20 11.78
N ALA A 235 -2.46 9.67 13.03
CA ALA A 235 -2.52 8.79 14.20
C ALA A 235 -3.90 8.12 14.33
N ASP A 236 -4.99 8.87 14.13
CA ASP A 236 -6.35 8.33 14.16
C ASP A 236 -6.55 7.24 13.09
N PHE A 237 -5.99 7.40 11.88
CA PHE A 237 -6.04 6.37 10.83
C PHE A 237 -5.18 5.16 11.18
N LEU A 238 -3.98 5.37 11.73
CA LEU A 238 -3.13 4.27 12.18
C LEU A 238 -3.80 3.45 13.31
N GLU A 239 -4.47 4.10 14.26
CA GLU A 239 -5.25 3.40 15.29
C GLU A 239 -6.45 2.65 14.70
N PHE A 240 -7.08 3.19 13.64
CA PHE A 240 -8.15 2.49 12.94
C PHE A 240 -7.66 1.20 12.28
N ILE A 241 -6.44 1.20 11.72
CA ILE A 241 -5.82 -0.02 11.17
C ILE A 241 -5.69 -1.13 12.21
N LYS A 242 -5.50 -0.80 13.49
CA LYS A 242 -5.38 -1.76 14.60
C LYS A 242 -6.72 -2.38 15.02
N THR A 243 -7.85 -1.89 14.51
CA THR A 243 -9.17 -2.40 14.87
C THR A 243 -9.44 -3.78 14.30
N LYS A 244 -10.34 -4.54 14.94
CA LYS A 244 -10.81 -5.84 14.43
C LYS A 244 -11.45 -5.72 13.04
N GLN A 245 -12.11 -4.60 12.76
CA GLN A 245 -12.72 -4.31 11.46
C GLN A 245 -11.67 -4.25 10.35
N SER A 246 -10.63 -3.43 10.53
CA SER A 246 -9.52 -3.32 9.57
C SER A 246 -8.75 -4.64 9.44
N SER A 247 -8.51 -5.34 10.56
CA SER A 247 -7.89 -6.67 10.56
C SER A 247 -8.67 -7.67 9.72
N ALA A 248 -10.01 -7.70 9.85
CA ALA A 248 -10.87 -8.59 9.08
C ALA A 248 -10.83 -8.26 7.57
N ILE A 249 -10.74 -6.96 7.20
CA ILE A 249 -10.56 -6.56 5.81
C ILE A 249 -9.21 -7.09 5.30
N LEU A 250 -8.10 -6.81 5.99
CA LEU A 250 -6.77 -7.27 5.59
C LEU A 250 -6.71 -8.80 5.44
N GLN A 251 -7.27 -9.55 6.39
CA GLN A 251 -7.32 -11.01 6.32
C GLN A 251 -8.11 -11.51 5.10
N ARG A 252 -9.19 -10.85 4.75
CA ARG A 252 -10.02 -11.18 3.58
C ARG A 252 -9.26 -11.01 2.26
N TYR A 253 -8.30 -10.09 2.23
CA TYR A 253 -7.34 -9.90 1.12
C TYR A 253 -6.08 -10.78 1.26
N GLY A 254 -6.07 -11.77 2.17
CA GLY A 254 -5.01 -12.76 2.28
C GLY A 254 -3.79 -12.36 3.12
N PHE A 255 -3.80 -11.19 3.76
CA PHE A 255 -2.77 -10.82 4.72
C PHE A 255 -2.89 -11.65 6.00
N THR A 256 -1.76 -11.99 6.60
CA THR A 256 -1.72 -12.45 7.99
C THR A 256 -1.58 -11.22 8.88
N VAL A 257 -2.54 -11.00 9.78
CA VAL A 257 -2.48 -9.90 10.74
C VAL A 257 -1.91 -10.45 12.05
N PRO A 258 -0.82 -9.86 12.59
CA PRO A 258 -0.27 -10.25 13.88
C PRO A 258 -1.31 -10.05 14.99
N GLU A 259 -1.37 -10.97 15.94
CA GLU A 259 -2.19 -10.77 17.15
C GLU A 259 -1.70 -9.52 17.90
N THR A 260 -2.59 -8.58 18.13
CA THR A 260 -2.33 -7.44 19.03
C THR A 260 -2.24 -8.00 20.45
N ARG A 261 -1.03 -7.98 21.03
CA ARG A 261 -0.82 -8.27 22.44
C ARG A 261 -1.30 -7.13 23.32
#